data_cc1a601a95d0974e62083a99a9eaaeb5
#
_entry.id   cc1a601a95d0974e62083a99a9eaaeb5
#
_cell.length_a   1.000
_cell.length_b   1.000
_cell.length_c   1.000
_cell.angle_alpha   90.00
_cell.angle_beta   90.00
_cell.angle_gamma   90.00
#
_symmetry.space_group_name_H-M   'P 1'
#
loop_
_entity.id
_entity.type
_entity.pdbx_description
1 polymer ?
#
loop_
_entity_poly.entity_id
_entity_poly.type
_entity_poly.pdbx_seq_one_letter_code
_entity_poly.pdbx_strand_id
1 'polypeptide(L)'
;MRTIRLLAPVAVAAILAMSQLAAFAASPEKGKAAYVKNGCWQCHGFVGQGGSAGPKLAPEPMALDALSGFLRYTNGPMPPYPEAILSNEDVADIQAYLASLPKPADYKSIPLLNQ
;
A
#
# COMPACT_ATOMS: atom_id res chain seq x y z
N MET A 1 40.40 -15.22 -40.68
CA MET A 1 39.80 -13.89 -40.49
C MET A 1 38.30 -14.00 -40.70
N ARG A 2 37.49 -13.87 -39.70
CA ARG A 2 36.00 -13.63 -39.63
C ARG A 2 35.33 -14.44 -38.52
N THR A 3 35.58 -14.07 -37.26
CA THR A 3 34.83 -14.63 -36.10
C THR A 3 34.49 -13.54 -35.09
N ILE A 4 33.97 -12.40 -35.53
CA ILE A 4 33.53 -11.34 -34.63
C ILE A 4 32.19 -10.79 -35.14
N ARG A 5 31.07 -11.49 -34.99
CA ARG A 5 29.73 -10.92 -35.31
C ARG A 5 28.55 -11.54 -34.55
N LEU A 6 28.72 -12.37 -33.52
CA LEU A 6 27.61 -13.04 -32.85
C LEU A 6 27.38 -12.65 -31.37
N LEU A 7 28.11 -11.71 -30.82
CA LEU A 7 27.95 -11.32 -29.41
C LEU A 7 27.10 -10.06 -29.16
N ALA A 8 26.78 -9.30 -30.19
CA ALA A 8 26.02 -8.07 -30.04
C ALA A 8 24.51 -8.23 -29.73
N PRO A 9 23.78 -9.23 -30.30
CA PRO A 9 22.33 -9.34 -30.04
C PRO A 9 21.99 -9.86 -28.64
N VAL A 10 22.88 -10.61 -27.99
CA VAL A 10 22.64 -11.18 -26.66
C VAL A 10 22.71 -10.11 -25.57
N ALA A 11 23.61 -9.16 -25.68
CA ALA A 11 23.79 -8.08 -24.70
C ALA A 11 22.59 -7.10 -24.71
N VAL A 12 22.03 -6.80 -25.88
CA VAL A 12 20.86 -5.90 -25.99
C VAL A 12 19.60 -6.55 -25.43
N ALA A 13 19.42 -7.85 -25.60
CA ALA A 13 18.27 -8.57 -25.04
C ALA A 13 18.32 -8.65 -23.51
N ALA A 14 19.49 -8.77 -22.91
CA ALA A 14 19.67 -8.78 -21.45
C ALA A 14 19.33 -7.42 -20.80
N ILE A 15 19.67 -6.30 -21.45
CA ILE A 15 19.41 -4.95 -20.96
C ILE A 15 17.89 -4.65 -21.00
N LEU A 16 17.18 -5.11 -22.01
CA LEU A 16 15.72 -4.95 -22.12
C LEU A 16 14.93 -5.78 -21.09
N ALA A 17 15.44 -6.94 -20.70
CA ALA A 17 14.81 -7.77 -19.69
C ALA A 17 14.92 -7.17 -18.26
N MET A 18 15.98 -6.43 -17.94
CA MET A 18 16.16 -5.78 -16.64
C MET A 18 15.24 -4.58 -16.42
N SER A 19 14.71 -3.98 -17.48
CA SER A 19 13.81 -2.81 -17.38
C SER A 19 12.38 -3.16 -16.94
N GLN A 20 12.00 -4.43 -16.92
CA GLN A 20 10.63 -4.86 -16.61
C GLN A 20 10.41 -5.23 -15.14
N LEU A 21 11.46 -5.34 -14.32
CA LEU A 21 11.32 -5.63 -12.89
C LEU A 21 10.99 -4.40 -12.03
N ALA A 22 11.00 -3.21 -12.58
CA ALA A 22 10.70 -1.99 -11.83
C ALA A 22 9.20 -1.66 -11.68
N ALA A 23 8.30 -2.49 -12.25
CA ALA A 23 6.89 -2.15 -12.40
C ALA A 23 5.97 -2.54 -11.22
N PHE A 24 6.49 -3.10 -10.13
CA PHE A 24 5.67 -3.58 -9.02
C PHE A 24 6.03 -3.00 -7.64
N ALA A 25 6.64 -1.83 -7.59
CA ALA A 25 6.80 -1.15 -6.31
C ALA A 25 5.47 -0.50 -5.92
N ALA A 26 4.91 -0.89 -4.77
CA ALA A 26 3.70 -0.28 -4.24
C ALA A 26 3.90 1.23 -4.02
N SER A 27 2.90 2.04 -4.40
CA SER A 27 2.95 3.50 -4.36
C SER A 27 2.07 4.05 -3.24
N PRO A 28 2.65 4.74 -2.23
CA PRO A 28 1.86 5.42 -1.21
C PRO A 28 0.87 6.45 -1.76
N GLU A 29 1.21 7.14 -2.85
CA GLU A 29 0.35 8.15 -3.48
C GLU A 29 -0.89 7.50 -4.10
N LYS A 30 -0.71 6.42 -4.86
CA LYS A 30 -1.82 5.63 -5.40
C LYS A 30 -2.64 5.01 -4.27
N GLY A 31 -1.97 4.52 -3.22
CA GLY A 31 -2.60 3.96 -2.04
C GLY A 31 -3.50 4.96 -1.32
N LYS A 32 -3.06 6.21 -1.17
CA LYS A 32 -3.91 7.29 -0.64
C LYS A 32 -5.15 7.51 -1.51
N ALA A 33 -4.97 7.55 -2.83
CA ALA A 33 -6.08 7.72 -3.75
C ALA A 33 -7.08 6.56 -3.66
N ALA A 34 -6.61 5.31 -3.64
CA ALA A 34 -7.42 4.11 -3.50
C ALA A 34 -8.14 4.07 -2.13
N TYR A 35 -7.47 4.43 -1.04
CA TYR A 35 -8.00 4.53 0.32
C TYR A 35 -9.19 5.50 0.40
N VAL A 36 -9.04 6.68 -0.21
CA VAL A 36 -10.10 7.68 -0.25
C VAL A 36 -11.24 7.26 -1.16
N LYS A 37 -10.94 6.80 -2.37
CA LYS A 37 -11.92 6.36 -3.38
C LYS A 37 -12.84 5.25 -2.85
N ASN A 38 -12.28 4.30 -2.11
CA ASN A 38 -13.02 3.15 -1.58
C ASN A 38 -13.66 3.42 -0.20
N GLY A 39 -13.62 4.65 0.31
CA GLY A 39 -14.33 5.04 1.52
C GLY A 39 -13.74 4.56 2.84
N CYS A 40 -12.52 4.04 2.85
CA CYS A 40 -11.84 3.53 4.07
C CYS A 40 -11.77 4.60 5.17
N TRP A 41 -11.57 5.86 4.76
CA TRP A 41 -11.47 7.01 5.66
C TRP A 41 -12.73 7.27 6.48
N GLN A 42 -13.90 6.84 6.04
CA GLN A 42 -15.17 7.08 6.73
C GLN A 42 -15.21 6.43 8.12
N CYS A 43 -14.59 5.26 8.24
CA CYS A 43 -14.50 4.55 9.51
C CYS A 43 -13.13 4.68 10.18
N HIS A 44 -12.06 4.69 9.36
CA HIS A 44 -10.68 4.62 9.85
C HIS A 44 -9.96 5.97 9.92
N GLY A 45 -10.62 7.07 9.50
CA GLY A 45 -10.02 8.41 9.42
C GLY A 45 -9.13 8.62 8.20
N PHE A 46 -8.87 9.85 7.82
CA PHE A 46 -8.15 10.20 6.57
C PHE A 46 -6.70 9.72 6.52
N VAL A 47 -6.08 9.58 7.68
CA VAL A 47 -4.69 9.08 7.84
C VAL A 47 -4.66 7.75 8.60
N GLY A 48 -5.74 6.99 8.58
CA GLY A 48 -5.79 5.70 9.25
C GLY A 48 -5.62 5.77 10.77
N GLN A 49 -5.91 6.93 11.37
CA GLN A 49 -5.76 7.14 12.81
C GLN A 49 -6.81 6.40 13.65
N GLY A 50 -7.87 5.90 13.00
CA GLY A 50 -9.00 5.28 13.67
C GLY A 50 -9.99 6.27 14.25
N GLY A 51 -11.04 5.72 14.87
CA GLY A 51 -12.10 6.47 15.53
C GLY A 51 -13.13 5.53 16.16
N SER A 52 -14.31 6.06 16.49
CA SER A 52 -15.40 5.26 17.07
C SER A 52 -15.96 4.21 16.10
N ALA A 53 -15.85 4.43 14.79
CA ALA A 53 -16.42 3.56 13.76
C ALA A 53 -15.45 2.49 13.25
N GLY A 54 -14.14 2.64 13.46
CA GLY A 54 -13.14 1.69 13.01
C GLY A 54 -11.81 1.82 13.71
N PRO A 55 -11.03 0.74 13.80
CA PRO A 55 -9.74 0.75 14.48
C PRO A 55 -8.69 1.57 13.75
N LYS A 56 -7.62 1.91 14.46
CA LYS A 56 -6.42 2.50 13.92
C LYS A 56 -5.72 1.52 12.96
N LEU A 57 -5.29 2.03 11.80
CA LEU A 57 -4.60 1.27 10.76
C LEU A 57 -3.14 1.71 10.54
N ALA A 58 -2.84 2.97 10.82
CA ALA A 58 -1.54 3.56 10.57
C ALA A 58 -0.84 3.95 11.89
N PRO A 59 0.49 3.97 11.91
CA PRO A 59 1.45 3.73 10.83
C PRO A 59 1.89 2.26 10.70
N GLU A 60 1.29 1.36 11.43
CA GLU A 60 1.66 -0.06 11.50
C GLU A 60 0.50 -0.92 10.97
N PRO A 61 0.24 -0.91 9.63
CA PRO A 61 -0.81 -1.72 9.04
C PRO A 61 -0.49 -3.21 9.15
N MET A 62 -1.52 -4.04 8.99
CA MET A 62 -1.34 -5.49 8.85
C MET A 62 -0.35 -5.81 7.72
N ALA A 63 0.35 -6.95 7.84
CA ALA A 63 1.13 -7.50 6.72
C ALA A 63 0.23 -7.70 5.48
N LEU A 64 0.80 -7.52 4.29
CA LEU A 64 0.03 -7.45 3.04
C LEU A 64 -0.90 -8.65 2.83
N ASP A 65 -0.39 -9.87 3.07
CA ASP A 65 -1.19 -11.10 2.89
C ASP A 65 -2.37 -11.15 3.85
N ALA A 66 -2.15 -10.79 5.12
CA ALA A 66 -3.19 -10.73 6.14
C ALA A 66 -4.23 -9.66 5.83
N LEU A 67 -3.78 -8.47 5.39
CA LEU A 67 -4.65 -7.39 4.97
C LEU A 67 -5.51 -7.78 3.78
N SER A 68 -4.90 -8.39 2.76
CA SER A 68 -5.61 -8.85 1.57
C SER A 68 -6.68 -9.89 1.94
N GLY A 69 -6.32 -10.92 2.70
CA GLY A 69 -7.27 -11.92 3.17
C GLY A 69 -8.41 -11.31 3.99
N PHE A 70 -8.10 -10.42 4.92
CA PHE A 70 -9.12 -9.75 5.74
C PHE A 70 -10.10 -8.95 4.87
N LEU A 71 -9.59 -8.14 3.94
CA LEU A 71 -10.44 -7.32 3.07
C LEU A 71 -11.39 -8.13 2.19
N ARG A 72 -11.01 -9.37 1.81
CA ARG A 72 -11.85 -10.24 0.98
C ARG A 72 -12.98 -10.93 1.77
N TYR A 73 -12.72 -11.26 3.04
CA TYR A 73 -13.56 -12.17 3.81
C TYR A 73 -14.06 -11.62 5.15
N THR A 74 -14.00 -10.29 5.33
CA THR A 74 -14.56 -9.68 6.53
C THR A 74 -16.07 -9.97 6.65
N ASN A 75 -16.55 -10.18 7.88
CA ASN A 75 -17.94 -10.50 8.19
C ASN A 75 -18.55 -9.60 9.28
N GLY A 76 -17.91 -8.48 9.58
CA GLY A 76 -18.34 -7.50 10.57
C GLY A 76 -19.00 -6.27 9.94
N PRO A 77 -19.01 -5.15 10.65
CA PRO A 77 -19.53 -3.87 10.14
C PRO A 77 -18.76 -3.34 8.92
N MET A 78 -17.49 -3.74 8.75
CA MET A 78 -16.71 -3.42 7.58
C MET A 78 -17.15 -4.32 6.41
N PRO A 79 -17.54 -3.76 5.25
CA PRO A 79 -17.93 -4.56 4.10
C PRO A 79 -16.72 -5.27 3.48
N PRO A 80 -16.92 -6.46 2.86
CA PRO A 80 -15.87 -7.09 2.08
C PRO A 80 -15.62 -6.35 0.76
N TYR A 81 -14.38 -6.34 0.32
CA TYR A 81 -13.93 -5.74 -0.93
C TYR A 81 -13.43 -6.84 -1.89
N PRO A 82 -14.27 -7.35 -2.79
CA PRO A 82 -13.84 -8.30 -3.81
C PRO A 82 -12.76 -7.70 -4.73
N GLU A 83 -11.94 -8.55 -5.33
CA GLU A 83 -10.83 -8.11 -6.20
C GLU A 83 -11.31 -7.26 -7.39
N ALA A 84 -12.54 -7.51 -7.88
CA ALA A 84 -13.15 -6.71 -8.94
C ALA A 84 -13.43 -5.24 -8.53
N ILE A 85 -13.53 -4.95 -7.22
CA ILE A 85 -13.75 -3.60 -6.68
C ILE A 85 -12.44 -2.97 -6.21
N LEU A 86 -11.61 -3.75 -5.52
CA LEU A 86 -10.33 -3.32 -4.96
C LEU A 86 -9.27 -4.34 -5.40
N SER A 87 -8.46 -3.99 -6.39
CA SER A 87 -7.44 -4.90 -6.93
C SER A 87 -6.37 -5.26 -5.91
N ASN A 88 -5.60 -6.31 -6.16
CA ASN A 88 -4.48 -6.66 -5.30
C ASN A 88 -3.37 -5.60 -5.34
N GLU A 89 -3.21 -4.89 -6.47
CA GLU A 89 -2.31 -3.75 -6.57
C GLU A 89 -2.79 -2.60 -5.68
N ASP A 90 -4.09 -2.24 -5.72
CA ASP A 90 -4.64 -1.21 -4.83
C ASP A 90 -4.46 -1.56 -3.35
N VAL A 91 -4.61 -2.84 -2.96
CA VAL A 91 -4.37 -3.28 -1.57
C VAL A 91 -2.91 -3.10 -1.17
N ALA A 92 -1.97 -3.45 -2.05
CA ALA A 92 -0.55 -3.24 -1.80
C ALA A 92 -0.20 -1.74 -1.69
N ASP A 93 -0.76 -0.92 -2.55
CA ASP A 93 -0.60 0.54 -2.54
C ASP A 93 -1.19 1.15 -1.25
N ILE A 94 -2.38 0.73 -0.82
CA ILE A 94 -3.00 1.15 0.45
C ILE A 94 -2.13 0.76 1.64
N GLN A 95 -1.61 -0.46 1.66
CA GLN A 95 -0.72 -0.92 2.72
C GLN A 95 0.55 -0.04 2.78
N ALA A 96 1.15 0.27 1.63
CA ALA A 96 2.30 1.16 1.54
C ALA A 96 1.97 2.59 2.00
N TYR A 97 0.78 3.12 1.64
CA TYR A 97 0.31 4.41 2.13
C TYR A 97 0.22 4.45 3.64
N LEU A 98 -0.47 3.50 4.26
CA LEU A 98 -0.65 3.44 5.71
C LEU A 98 0.69 3.29 6.44
N ALA A 99 1.61 2.50 5.90
CA ALA A 99 2.95 2.32 6.45
C ALA A 99 3.84 3.57 6.34
N SER A 100 3.58 4.44 5.34
CA SER A 100 4.33 5.67 5.11
C SER A 100 3.97 6.80 6.06
N LEU A 101 2.86 6.67 6.79
CA LEU A 101 2.35 7.73 7.65
C LEU A 101 3.18 7.83 8.95
N PRO A 102 3.43 9.06 9.45
CA PRO A 102 4.21 9.26 10.66
C PRO A 102 3.46 8.73 11.89
N LYS A 103 4.20 8.32 12.91
CA LYS A 103 3.62 8.05 14.23
C LYS A 103 3.00 9.32 14.79
N PRO A 104 1.84 9.22 15.46
CA PRO A 104 1.29 10.35 16.19
C PRO A 104 2.30 10.90 17.21
N ALA A 105 2.25 12.20 17.45
CA ALA A 105 3.03 12.80 18.51
C ALA A 105 2.68 12.16 19.85
N ASP A 106 3.70 11.97 20.71
CA ASP A 106 3.45 11.54 22.08
C ASP A 106 2.61 12.62 22.78
N TYR A 107 1.47 12.24 23.37
CA TYR A 107 0.60 13.16 24.08
C TYR A 107 1.34 13.94 25.17
N LYS A 108 2.38 13.36 25.78
CA LYS A 108 3.25 14.02 26.76
C LYS A 108 4.05 15.18 26.17
N SER A 109 4.25 15.21 24.86
CA SER A 109 4.91 16.31 24.16
C SER A 109 3.97 17.48 23.83
N ILE A 110 2.67 17.33 24.11
CA ILE A 110 1.65 18.34 23.81
C ILE A 110 1.29 19.07 25.12
N PRO A 111 1.76 20.32 25.34
CA PRO A 111 1.56 21.03 26.62
C PRO A 111 0.11 21.14 27.06
N LEU A 112 -0.82 21.32 26.10
CA LEU A 112 -2.25 21.44 26.40
C LEU A 112 -2.89 20.16 26.95
N LEU A 113 -2.28 18.99 26.73
CA LEU A 113 -2.78 17.70 27.21
C LEU A 113 -2.16 17.28 28.56
N ASN A 114 -1.23 18.08 29.11
CA ASN A 114 -0.47 17.79 30.32
C ASN A 114 -0.69 18.84 31.43
N GLN A 115 -1.86 19.47 31.44
CA GLN A 115 -2.27 20.45 32.46
C GLN A 115 -2.91 19.75 33.67
#